data_42ab7d8662cbae10eb021a38f767bc47
#
_entry.id   42ab7d8662cbae10eb021a38f767bc47
#
_cell.length_a   1.000
_cell.length_b   1.000
_cell.length_c   1.000
_cell.angle_alpha   90.00
_cell.angle_beta   90.00
_cell.angle_gamma   90.00
#
_symmetry.space_group_name_H-M   'P 1'
#
loop_
_entity.id
_entity.type
_entity.pdbx_description
1 polymer ?
#
loop_
_entity_poly.entity_id
_entity_poly.type
_entity_poly.pdbx_seq_one_letter_code
_entity_poly.pdbx_strand_id
1 'polypeptide(L)'
;MDVQLLVYDLSRGLARQMSQGLLGFQLDAIYHTSIELQGREYVYDGGIIAITPGTSHLGQPMERLHLGKTNLTMDIVEDYLESIRPIFTLEAYDLFHHNCNNFTDSFSNFLLGKGIPSHISSMPQAVLDSPMGRMLLPQLTQGVNGSRQNGSILGLEQSARPVTSRSGTIGASTSTRGVKNITSVIELARLLDEAKDSCAAIFFTSATCPPCKTVYPLYDQLAEEFHGKMTLIKIDISLPGAQEAASQYSISATPTFITFLKGQQVEKWLGADYGSLNGNLRLLVEMAFPSHPHMNLRLPSFNSINRKPVLYGKVPPMDKLLAKLGEELAQTSEVKALRHYIETREKQGEVDAILPDLAQFGSFIQKSLHDVPLEKLFIIVDLFRCTLVDTRVSGYFAEENSRATISQVLELVNSRDDSPYPLRLVTLQMVCNMFSTPLFPREILKGGTVLSQITTLVSSNMLDGSHPNLRVAASSLLFNLALEHRKARDIKSNSLLPEADQIELGASVVEAISQENGSVEALQGMLSALGHLFYGADLEGELAGLLRALDAESTVLGKKTTFPNEKLVSEVGAELLGKGLRMP
;
A
#
# COMPACT_ATOMS: atom_id res chain seq x y z
N MET A 1 -36.50 -21.28 2.77
CA MET A 1 -36.49 -19.81 2.89
C MET A 1 -36.57 -19.22 1.50
N ASP A 2 -37.32 -18.14 1.32
CA ASP A 2 -37.38 -17.45 0.01
C ASP A 2 -36.06 -16.68 -0.22
N VAL A 3 -35.55 -16.80 -1.45
CA VAL A 3 -34.31 -16.14 -1.88
C VAL A 3 -34.68 -15.08 -2.92
N GLN A 4 -34.37 -13.82 -2.63
CA GLN A 4 -34.62 -12.70 -3.54
C GLN A 4 -33.31 -12.03 -3.92
N LEU A 5 -33.16 -11.67 -5.20
CA LEU A 5 -32.10 -10.81 -5.69
C LEU A 5 -32.60 -9.36 -5.69
N LEU A 6 -31.92 -8.50 -4.96
CA LEU A 6 -32.15 -7.07 -4.98
C LEU A 6 -31.22 -6.45 -6.02
N VAL A 7 -31.76 -5.69 -6.97
CA VAL A 7 -31.01 -5.07 -8.05
C VAL A 7 -31.07 -3.55 -7.91
N TYR A 8 -29.91 -2.91 -7.93
CA TYR A 8 -29.75 -1.46 -7.82
C TYR A 8 -29.06 -0.91 -9.07
N ASP A 9 -29.39 0.32 -9.45
CA ASP A 9 -28.68 1.04 -10.51
C ASP A 9 -27.71 2.08 -9.92
N LEU A 10 -26.43 1.78 -9.96
CA LEU A 10 -25.37 2.71 -9.51
C LEU A 10 -25.30 3.98 -10.35
N SER A 11 -25.77 3.93 -11.61
CA SER A 11 -25.75 5.09 -12.52
C SER A 11 -26.92 6.06 -12.31
N ARG A 12 -27.91 5.68 -11.50
CA ARG A 12 -29.15 6.45 -11.28
C ARG A 12 -29.83 6.87 -12.59
N GLY A 13 -29.88 5.95 -13.55
CA GLY A 13 -30.50 6.14 -14.87
C GLY A 13 -29.59 6.74 -15.95
N LEU A 14 -28.37 7.17 -15.62
CA LEU A 14 -27.44 7.74 -16.61
C LEU A 14 -26.97 6.70 -17.64
N ALA A 15 -26.77 5.45 -17.22
CA ALA A 15 -26.39 4.38 -18.14
C ALA A 15 -27.43 4.24 -19.27
N ARG A 16 -28.72 4.19 -18.92
CA ARG A 16 -29.82 4.09 -19.92
C ARG A 16 -29.83 5.27 -20.90
N GLN A 17 -29.49 6.46 -20.46
CA GLN A 17 -29.52 7.67 -21.30
C GLN A 17 -28.31 7.79 -22.22
N MET A 18 -27.13 7.38 -21.76
CA MET A 18 -25.85 7.74 -22.40
C MET A 18 -25.09 6.55 -23.00
N SER A 19 -25.39 5.30 -22.59
CA SER A 19 -24.58 4.14 -22.97
C SER A 19 -24.56 3.88 -24.47
N GLN A 20 -25.70 4.05 -25.17
CA GLN A 20 -25.78 3.85 -26.62
C GLN A 20 -24.79 4.78 -27.36
N GLY A 21 -24.67 6.05 -26.94
CA GLY A 21 -23.76 6.99 -27.55
C GLY A 21 -22.29 6.80 -27.16
N LEU A 22 -22.04 6.32 -25.93
CA LEU A 22 -20.69 6.16 -25.39
C LEU A 22 -20.10 4.78 -25.68
N LEU A 23 -20.87 3.72 -25.50
CA LEU A 23 -20.38 2.33 -25.59
C LEU A 23 -20.71 1.66 -26.92
N GLY A 24 -21.64 2.25 -27.71
CA GLY A 24 -22.13 1.69 -28.95
C GLY A 24 -23.26 0.64 -28.77
N PHE A 25 -23.65 0.37 -27.53
CA PHE A 25 -24.79 -0.51 -27.19
C PHE A 25 -25.53 0.02 -25.97
N GLN A 26 -26.80 -0.39 -25.83
CA GLN A 26 -27.66 0.06 -24.75
C GLN A 26 -27.39 -0.71 -23.46
N LEU A 27 -27.11 0.01 -22.34
CA LEU A 27 -27.16 -0.53 -21.00
C LEU A 27 -28.33 0.06 -20.24
N ASP A 28 -29.14 -0.79 -19.63
CA ASP A 28 -30.28 -0.34 -18.83
C ASP A 28 -29.88 0.24 -17.49
N ALA A 29 -28.79 -0.25 -16.90
CA ALA A 29 -28.25 0.20 -15.62
C ALA A 29 -26.78 -0.23 -15.45
N ILE A 30 -26.07 0.36 -14.50
CA ILE A 30 -24.86 -0.22 -13.92
C ILE A 30 -25.30 -1.00 -12.68
N TYR A 31 -25.39 -2.31 -12.84
CA TYR A 31 -26.00 -3.18 -11.85
C TYR A 31 -25.11 -3.41 -10.63
N HIS A 32 -25.67 -3.14 -9.46
CA HIS A 32 -25.22 -3.69 -8.18
C HIS A 32 -26.27 -4.65 -7.66
N THR A 33 -25.86 -5.79 -7.11
CA THR A 33 -26.77 -6.80 -6.61
C THR A 33 -26.44 -7.24 -5.19
N SER A 34 -27.47 -7.69 -4.48
CA SER A 34 -27.41 -8.31 -3.17
C SER A 34 -28.46 -9.41 -3.03
N ILE A 35 -28.30 -10.32 -2.07
CA ILE A 35 -29.27 -11.38 -1.79
C ILE A 35 -30.05 -11.04 -0.52
N GLU A 36 -31.37 -11.00 -0.63
CA GLU A 36 -32.26 -10.96 0.54
C GLU A 36 -32.67 -12.37 0.95
N LEU A 37 -32.43 -12.71 2.23
CA LEU A 37 -32.81 -13.97 2.85
C LEU A 37 -33.28 -13.70 4.28
N GLN A 38 -34.49 -14.15 4.64
CA GLN A 38 -35.13 -13.95 5.96
C GLN A 38 -35.10 -12.49 6.45
N GLY A 39 -35.34 -11.53 5.56
CA GLY A 39 -35.38 -10.10 5.91
C GLY A 39 -34.02 -9.48 6.21
N ARG A 40 -32.93 -10.15 5.83
CA ARG A 40 -31.55 -9.62 5.82
C ARG A 40 -31.06 -9.54 4.39
N GLU A 41 -30.41 -8.44 4.06
CA GLU A 41 -29.76 -8.22 2.78
C GLU A 41 -28.25 -8.45 2.93
N TYR A 42 -27.72 -9.43 2.18
CA TYR A 42 -26.31 -9.81 2.17
C TYR A 42 -25.60 -9.16 0.99
N VAL A 43 -24.58 -8.39 1.26
CA VAL A 43 -23.90 -7.53 0.30
C VAL A 43 -22.40 -7.74 0.36
N TYR A 44 -21.71 -7.69 -0.79
CA TYR A 44 -20.26 -7.58 -0.84
C TYR A 44 -19.84 -6.12 -1.09
N ASP A 45 -19.35 -5.45 -0.05
CA ASP A 45 -18.93 -4.04 -0.06
C ASP A 45 -17.60 -3.85 0.70
N GLY A 46 -16.53 -4.46 0.20
CA GLY A 46 -15.23 -4.52 0.89
C GLY A 46 -15.15 -5.61 1.97
N GLY A 47 -16.20 -6.38 2.12
CA GLY A 47 -16.40 -7.52 2.99
C GLY A 47 -17.83 -8.00 2.81
N ILE A 48 -18.15 -9.19 3.31
CA ILE A 48 -19.54 -9.67 3.32
C ILE A 48 -20.25 -9.09 4.54
N ILE A 49 -21.25 -8.23 4.32
CA ILE A 49 -22.05 -7.58 5.36
C ILE A 49 -23.52 -7.97 5.23
N ALA A 50 -24.24 -7.92 6.36
CA ALA A 50 -25.69 -8.12 6.41
C ALA A 50 -26.36 -6.83 6.92
N ILE A 51 -27.30 -6.29 6.13
CA ILE A 51 -28.03 -5.06 6.43
C ILE A 51 -29.54 -5.30 6.36
N THR A 52 -30.33 -4.31 6.78
CA THR A 52 -31.79 -4.32 6.57
C THR A 52 -32.08 -3.97 5.12
N PRO A 53 -32.92 -4.74 4.39
CA PRO A 53 -33.18 -4.51 2.97
C PRO A 53 -33.67 -3.09 2.66
N GLY A 54 -33.02 -2.44 1.67
CA GLY A 54 -33.38 -1.10 1.21
C GLY A 54 -33.01 0.05 2.16
N THR A 55 -32.22 -0.20 3.21
CA THR A 55 -31.75 0.85 4.15
C THR A 55 -30.38 1.41 3.78
N SER A 56 -29.73 0.88 2.74
CA SER A 56 -28.48 1.42 2.25
C SER A 56 -28.66 2.80 1.61
N HIS A 57 -27.58 3.55 1.46
CA HIS A 57 -27.59 4.85 0.76
C HIS A 57 -27.94 4.72 -0.74
N LEU A 58 -27.98 3.49 -1.28
CA LEU A 58 -28.48 3.23 -2.64
C LEU A 58 -30.00 3.39 -2.69
N GLY A 59 -30.69 3.46 -1.55
CA GLY A 59 -32.13 3.60 -1.46
C GLY A 59 -32.87 2.30 -1.71
N GLN A 60 -34.05 2.40 -2.33
CA GLN A 60 -34.84 1.22 -2.67
C GLN A 60 -34.28 0.54 -3.93
N PRO A 61 -34.24 -0.80 -3.99
CA PRO A 61 -33.84 -1.52 -5.19
C PRO A 61 -34.76 -1.17 -6.36
N MET A 62 -34.19 -1.03 -7.55
CA MET A 62 -34.95 -0.81 -8.77
C MET A 62 -35.78 -2.02 -9.15
N GLU A 63 -35.35 -3.22 -8.75
CA GLU A 63 -36.02 -4.47 -9.02
C GLU A 63 -35.75 -5.48 -7.90
N ARG A 64 -36.77 -6.32 -7.61
CA ARG A 64 -36.69 -7.48 -6.70
C ARG A 64 -37.03 -8.72 -7.47
N LEU A 65 -36.07 -9.59 -7.70
CA LEU A 65 -36.25 -10.82 -8.46
C LEU A 65 -36.33 -12.01 -7.50
N HIS A 66 -37.44 -12.74 -7.54
CA HIS A 66 -37.57 -13.98 -6.79
C HIS A 66 -36.74 -15.08 -7.47
N LEU A 67 -35.61 -15.49 -6.88
CA LEU A 67 -34.76 -16.52 -7.45
C LEU A 67 -35.24 -17.94 -7.14
N GLY A 68 -35.93 -18.15 -6.02
CA GLY A 68 -36.44 -19.46 -5.62
C GLY A 68 -36.53 -19.64 -4.12
N LYS A 69 -36.61 -20.92 -3.69
CA LYS A 69 -36.64 -21.28 -2.26
C LYS A 69 -35.50 -22.23 -1.95
N THR A 70 -34.74 -21.94 -0.89
CA THR A 70 -33.75 -22.87 -0.34
C THR A 70 -34.30 -23.64 0.86
N ASN A 71 -33.89 -24.91 0.99
CA ASN A 71 -34.16 -25.76 2.14
C ASN A 71 -33.03 -25.75 3.18
N LEU A 72 -31.94 -25.02 2.93
CA LEU A 72 -30.83 -24.90 3.85
C LEU A 72 -31.25 -24.16 5.13
N THR A 73 -30.69 -24.55 6.28
CA THR A 73 -30.88 -23.83 7.54
C THR A 73 -29.98 -22.59 7.60
N MET A 74 -30.31 -21.62 8.46
CA MET A 74 -29.47 -20.42 8.59
C MET A 74 -28.06 -20.73 9.08
N ASP A 75 -27.90 -21.73 9.96
CA ASP A 75 -26.57 -22.14 10.43
C ASP A 75 -25.66 -22.58 9.26
N ILE A 76 -26.18 -23.38 8.32
CA ILE A 76 -25.45 -23.79 7.11
C ILE A 76 -25.14 -22.59 6.20
N VAL A 77 -26.05 -21.62 6.13
CA VAL A 77 -25.83 -20.39 5.37
C VAL A 77 -24.74 -19.53 6.00
N GLU A 78 -24.75 -19.38 7.32
CA GLU A 78 -23.74 -18.62 8.05
C GLU A 78 -22.36 -19.28 7.98
N ASP A 79 -22.28 -20.62 8.11
CA ASP A 79 -21.05 -21.39 7.93
C ASP A 79 -20.48 -21.19 6.51
N TYR A 80 -21.33 -21.23 5.49
CA TYR A 80 -20.89 -20.98 4.12
C TYR A 80 -20.37 -19.55 3.95
N LEU A 81 -21.09 -18.54 4.42
CA LEU A 81 -20.67 -17.15 4.34
C LEU A 81 -19.33 -16.93 5.06
N GLU A 82 -19.14 -17.57 6.21
CA GLU A 82 -17.87 -17.51 6.94
C GLU A 82 -16.73 -18.15 6.14
N SER A 83 -16.99 -19.28 5.48
CA SER A 83 -15.99 -19.98 4.65
C SER A 83 -15.53 -19.17 3.44
N ILE A 84 -16.39 -18.31 2.87
CA ILE A 84 -16.06 -17.47 1.71
C ILE A 84 -15.60 -16.05 2.08
N ARG A 85 -15.67 -15.62 3.34
CA ARG A 85 -15.16 -14.31 3.79
C ARG A 85 -13.71 -14.04 3.38
N PRO A 86 -12.78 -15.03 3.49
CA PRO A 86 -11.39 -14.81 3.05
C PRO A 86 -11.24 -14.56 1.54
N ILE A 87 -12.26 -14.95 0.74
CA ILE A 87 -12.26 -14.76 -0.72
C ILE A 87 -12.83 -13.40 -1.09
N PHE A 88 -13.88 -12.95 -0.37
CA PHE A 88 -14.57 -11.68 -0.63
C PHE A 88 -14.12 -10.60 0.37
N THR A 89 -12.85 -10.18 0.25
CA THR A 89 -12.23 -9.12 1.07
C THR A 89 -12.17 -7.79 0.33
N LEU A 90 -11.84 -6.72 1.04
CA LEU A 90 -11.63 -5.40 0.44
C LEU A 90 -10.52 -5.40 -0.62
N GLU A 91 -9.44 -6.13 -0.35
CA GLU A 91 -8.29 -6.25 -1.25
C GLU A 91 -8.62 -7.06 -2.51
N ALA A 92 -9.49 -8.07 -2.37
CA ALA A 92 -9.89 -8.95 -3.47
C ALA A 92 -10.92 -8.29 -4.41
N TYR A 93 -11.58 -7.21 -4.01
CA TYR A 93 -12.62 -6.58 -4.84
C TYR A 93 -12.05 -6.06 -6.15
N ASP A 94 -12.57 -6.47 -7.26
CA ASP A 94 -12.28 -5.95 -8.61
C ASP A 94 -13.60 -5.63 -9.32
N LEU A 95 -13.73 -4.40 -9.84
CA LEU A 95 -14.97 -3.89 -10.42
C LEU A 95 -15.51 -4.76 -11.56
N PHE A 96 -14.63 -5.46 -12.27
CA PHE A 96 -14.98 -6.21 -13.48
C PHE A 96 -14.94 -7.74 -13.28
N HIS A 97 -14.02 -8.24 -12.44
CA HIS A 97 -13.73 -9.67 -12.34
C HIS A 97 -14.10 -10.27 -10.99
N HIS A 98 -14.22 -9.45 -9.91
CA HIS A 98 -14.51 -9.95 -8.57
C HIS A 98 -15.30 -8.91 -7.75
N ASN A 99 -16.57 -8.73 -8.11
CA ASN A 99 -17.44 -7.67 -7.60
C ASN A 99 -18.69 -8.21 -6.89
N CYS A 100 -19.62 -7.31 -6.54
CA CYS A 100 -20.88 -7.64 -5.89
C CYS A 100 -21.71 -8.67 -6.70
N ASN A 101 -21.71 -8.60 -8.04
CA ASN A 101 -22.46 -9.53 -8.87
C ASN A 101 -21.83 -10.94 -8.84
N ASN A 102 -20.50 -11.05 -8.74
CA ASN A 102 -19.82 -12.34 -8.56
C ASN A 102 -20.14 -12.97 -7.20
N PHE A 103 -20.19 -12.16 -6.14
CA PHE A 103 -20.61 -12.61 -4.82
C PHE A 103 -22.04 -13.15 -4.84
N THR A 104 -23.00 -12.36 -5.37
CA THR A 104 -24.40 -12.76 -5.42
C THR A 104 -24.64 -13.97 -6.30
N ASP A 105 -23.86 -14.11 -7.39
CA ASP A 105 -23.90 -15.30 -8.25
C ASP A 105 -23.43 -16.56 -7.50
N SER A 106 -22.30 -16.48 -6.82
CA SER A 106 -21.76 -17.57 -6.00
C SER A 106 -22.71 -17.95 -4.87
N PHE A 107 -23.27 -16.95 -4.17
CA PHE A 107 -24.18 -17.18 -3.07
C PHE A 107 -25.53 -17.76 -3.56
N SER A 108 -26.06 -17.29 -4.69
CA SER A 108 -27.25 -17.86 -5.31
C SER A 108 -27.03 -19.32 -5.74
N ASN A 109 -25.87 -19.64 -6.32
CA ASN A 109 -25.50 -21.00 -6.68
C ASN A 109 -25.46 -21.93 -5.46
N PHE A 110 -24.90 -21.48 -4.34
CA PHE A 110 -24.90 -22.24 -3.08
C PHE A 110 -26.33 -22.47 -2.57
N LEU A 111 -27.18 -21.44 -2.56
CA LEU A 111 -28.52 -21.51 -2.00
C LEU A 111 -29.50 -22.33 -2.85
N LEU A 112 -29.36 -22.27 -4.19
CA LEU A 112 -30.37 -22.73 -5.14
C LEU A 112 -29.84 -23.65 -6.24
N GLY A 113 -28.52 -23.84 -6.34
CA GLY A 113 -27.89 -24.58 -7.46
C GLY A 113 -27.96 -23.85 -8.81
N LYS A 114 -28.24 -22.54 -8.80
CA LYS A 114 -28.29 -21.68 -10.01
C LYS A 114 -27.82 -20.28 -9.71
N GLY A 115 -27.19 -19.66 -10.71
CA GLY A 115 -26.69 -18.29 -10.61
C GLY A 115 -27.77 -17.21 -10.78
N ILE A 116 -27.32 -15.95 -10.76
CA ILE A 116 -28.15 -14.78 -11.05
C ILE A 116 -28.38 -14.63 -12.57
N PRO A 117 -29.33 -13.80 -13.03
CA PRO A 117 -29.58 -13.59 -14.45
C PRO A 117 -28.32 -13.17 -15.23
N SER A 118 -28.08 -13.80 -16.37
CA SER A 118 -26.85 -13.64 -17.16
C SER A 118 -26.62 -12.21 -17.67
N HIS A 119 -27.67 -11.44 -17.93
CA HIS A 119 -27.52 -10.03 -18.35
C HIS A 119 -26.94 -9.14 -17.26
N ILE A 120 -27.04 -9.53 -15.98
CA ILE A 120 -26.43 -8.84 -14.84
C ILE A 120 -24.99 -9.30 -14.67
N SER A 121 -24.75 -10.62 -14.64
CA SER A 121 -23.40 -11.17 -14.41
C SER A 121 -22.42 -10.89 -15.55
N SER A 122 -22.91 -10.80 -16.81
CA SER A 122 -22.07 -10.52 -17.99
C SER A 122 -21.87 -9.03 -18.28
N MET A 123 -22.59 -8.12 -17.60
CA MET A 123 -22.51 -6.68 -17.89
C MET A 123 -21.10 -6.10 -17.72
N PRO A 124 -20.29 -6.44 -16.70
CA PRO A 124 -18.93 -5.91 -16.58
C PRO A 124 -18.05 -6.27 -17.78
N GLN A 125 -18.15 -7.52 -18.26
CA GLN A 125 -17.41 -7.97 -19.44
C GLN A 125 -17.85 -7.26 -20.72
N ALA A 126 -19.14 -7.05 -20.90
CA ALA A 126 -19.67 -6.33 -22.05
C ALA A 126 -19.17 -4.89 -22.13
N VAL A 127 -18.97 -4.22 -20.97
CA VAL A 127 -18.35 -2.90 -20.91
C VAL A 127 -16.86 -2.96 -21.29
N LEU A 128 -16.12 -3.95 -20.79
CA LEU A 128 -14.69 -4.15 -21.13
C LEU A 128 -14.47 -4.45 -22.61
N ASP A 129 -15.40 -5.14 -23.26
CA ASP A 129 -15.28 -5.49 -24.67
C ASP A 129 -15.50 -4.28 -25.59
N SER A 130 -16.11 -3.20 -25.09
CA SER A 130 -16.29 -1.97 -25.85
C SER A 130 -15.01 -1.13 -25.94
N PRO A 131 -14.75 -0.43 -27.06
CA PRO A 131 -13.57 0.43 -27.20
C PRO A 131 -13.52 1.55 -26.16
N MET A 132 -14.66 2.16 -25.87
CA MET A 132 -14.78 3.25 -24.90
C MET A 132 -14.65 2.74 -23.46
N GLY A 133 -15.21 1.56 -23.13
CA GLY A 133 -15.06 0.91 -21.83
C GLY A 133 -13.59 0.66 -21.51
N ARG A 134 -12.80 0.18 -22.46
CA ARG A 134 -11.35 0.01 -22.32
C ARG A 134 -10.61 1.34 -22.11
N MET A 135 -11.05 2.42 -22.71
CA MET A 135 -10.45 3.75 -22.53
C MET A 135 -10.79 4.34 -21.15
N LEU A 136 -11.98 4.05 -20.62
CA LEU A 136 -12.43 4.52 -19.30
C LEU A 136 -11.94 3.62 -18.14
N LEU A 137 -11.47 2.41 -18.43
CA LEU A 137 -11.00 1.43 -17.46
C LEU A 137 -10.04 2.00 -16.40
N PRO A 138 -8.99 2.77 -16.75
CA PRO A 138 -8.07 3.33 -15.76
C PRO A 138 -8.77 4.29 -14.78
N GLN A 139 -9.73 5.08 -15.24
CA GLN A 139 -10.46 6.05 -14.40
C GLN A 139 -11.44 5.34 -13.47
N LEU A 140 -12.14 4.31 -13.95
CA LEU A 140 -13.07 3.50 -13.16
C LEU A 140 -12.32 2.70 -12.07
N THR A 141 -11.16 2.13 -12.41
CA THR A 141 -10.31 1.41 -11.46
C THR A 141 -9.71 2.34 -10.41
N GLN A 142 -9.34 3.58 -10.78
CA GLN A 142 -8.88 4.58 -9.82
C GLN A 142 -9.98 4.98 -8.82
N GLY A 143 -11.23 5.11 -9.26
CA GLY A 143 -12.37 5.39 -8.41
C GLY A 143 -12.56 4.31 -7.31
N VAL A 144 -12.49 3.04 -7.69
CA VAL A 144 -12.58 1.90 -6.75
C VAL A 144 -11.38 1.86 -5.79
N ASN A 145 -10.17 2.12 -6.28
CA ASN A 145 -8.98 2.16 -5.43
C ASN A 145 -9.01 3.28 -4.40
N GLY A 146 -9.61 4.43 -4.73
CA GLY A 146 -9.89 5.51 -3.78
C GLY A 146 -10.89 5.09 -2.69
N SER A 147 -11.93 4.35 -3.04
CA SER A 147 -12.94 3.85 -2.10
C SER A 147 -12.38 2.78 -1.14
N ARG A 148 -11.43 1.94 -1.58
CA ARG A 148 -10.76 0.93 -0.75
C ARG A 148 -10.10 1.51 0.51
N GLN A 149 -9.60 2.75 0.46
CA GLN A 149 -8.97 3.39 1.62
C GLN A 149 -9.96 3.67 2.75
N ASN A 150 -11.26 3.63 2.48
CA ASN A 150 -12.33 3.88 3.45
C ASN A 150 -12.91 2.60 4.08
N GLY A 151 -12.39 1.40 3.74
CA GLY A 151 -12.84 0.12 4.29
C GLY A 151 -14.15 -0.40 3.70
N SER A 152 -14.75 0.30 2.73
CA SER A 152 -15.99 -0.06 2.04
C SER A 152 -15.94 0.49 0.61
N ILE A 153 -16.48 -0.24 -0.36
CA ILE A 153 -16.47 0.15 -1.77
C ILE A 153 -17.63 1.11 -2.09
N LEU A 154 -18.80 0.81 -1.55
CA LEU A 154 -20.05 1.54 -1.76
C LEU A 154 -20.56 2.27 -0.50
N GLY A 155 -19.82 2.20 0.61
CA GLY A 155 -20.20 2.86 1.88
C GLY A 155 -21.37 2.21 2.62
N LEU A 156 -21.70 0.95 2.35
CA LEU A 156 -22.88 0.25 2.89
C LEU A 156 -22.72 -0.15 4.36
N GLU A 157 -21.49 -0.31 4.85
CA GLU A 157 -21.21 -0.69 6.25
C GLU A 157 -21.78 0.30 7.28
N GLN A 158 -21.95 1.56 6.92
CA GLN A 158 -22.49 2.58 7.83
C GLN A 158 -23.98 2.36 8.16
N SER A 159 -24.68 1.58 7.35
CA SER A 159 -26.11 1.26 7.56
C SER A 159 -26.35 0.08 8.49
N ALA A 160 -25.32 -0.69 8.85
CA ALA A 160 -25.43 -1.92 9.64
C ALA A 160 -25.32 -1.71 11.17
N ARG A 161 -25.08 -0.50 11.66
CA ARG A 161 -24.97 -0.22 13.10
C ARG A 161 -26.32 0.21 13.69
N PRO A 162 -26.85 -0.48 14.74
CA PRO A 162 -28.03 0.00 15.44
C PRO A 162 -27.72 1.31 16.18
N VAL A 163 -28.56 2.29 15.98
CA VAL A 163 -28.53 3.57 16.72
C VAL A 163 -28.96 3.30 18.17
N THR A 164 -28.02 3.06 19.07
CA THR A 164 -28.26 3.18 20.49
C THR A 164 -27.93 4.60 20.92
N SER A 165 -28.96 5.40 21.10
CA SER A 165 -28.90 6.68 21.77
C SER A 165 -28.37 6.49 23.20
N ARG A 166 -27.17 6.98 23.48
CA ARG A 166 -26.73 7.33 24.85
C ARG A 166 -26.18 8.74 24.86
N SER A 167 -26.93 9.61 25.47
CA SER A 167 -26.53 10.89 26.00
C SER A 167 -25.44 10.70 27.06
N GLY A 168 -24.38 11.51 27.02
CA GLY A 168 -23.46 11.64 28.16
C GLY A 168 -22.03 12.03 27.82
N THR A 169 -21.74 13.32 27.91
CA THR A 169 -20.53 13.98 28.46
C THR A 169 -19.13 13.65 27.87
N ILE A 170 -18.60 14.69 27.18
CA ILE A 170 -17.24 15.30 27.28
C ILE A 170 -16.02 14.37 27.26
N GLY A 171 -15.18 14.56 26.23
CA GLY A 171 -13.73 14.45 26.29
C GLY A 171 -13.07 13.51 25.31
N ALA A 172 -12.35 14.09 24.40
CA ALA A 172 -11.29 13.60 23.52
C ALA A 172 -11.63 13.69 22.02
N SER A 173 -10.88 14.54 21.35
CA SER A 173 -10.92 14.85 19.92
C SER A 173 -10.68 13.61 19.06
N THR A 174 -11.77 13.05 18.54
CA THR A 174 -11.71 12.15 17.38
C THR A 174 -11.95 13.01 16.13
N SER A 175 -11.01 13.04 15.21
CA SER A 175 -11.14 13.71 13.91
C SER A 175 -12.33 13.13 13.14
N THR A 176 -13.46 13.85 13.16
CA THR A 176 -14.65 13.48 12.40
C THR A 176 -14.37 13.66 10.91
N ARG A 177 -14.49 12.58 10.14
CA ARG A 177 -14.45 12.61 8.66
C ARG A 177 -15.63 13.46 8.15
N GLY A 178 -15.37 14.28 7.10
CA GLY A 178 -16.39 15.05 6.38
C GLY A 178 -16.37 16.56 6.64
N VAL A 179 -17.36 17.26 6.06
CA VAL A 179 -17.52 18.72 6.17
C VAL A 179 -17.84 19.12 7.61
N LYS A 180 -17.11 20.11 8.14
CA LYS A 180 -17.32 20.71 9.46
C LYS A 180 -18.44 21.75 9.38
N ASN A 181 -19.64 21.41 9.86
CA ASN A 181 -20.74 22.34 9.95
C ASN A 181 -20.64 23.14 11.24
N ILE A 182 -20.49 24.46 11.16
CA ILE A 182 -20.30 25.34 12.32
C ILE A 182 -21.24 26.53 12.30
N THR A 183 -21.50 27.09 13.48
CA THR A 183 -22.36 28.26 13.69
C THR A 183 -21.68 29.35 14.54
N SER A 184 -20.42 29.15 14.94
CA SER A 184 -19.70 30.04 15.86
C SER A 184 -18.38 30.50 15.25
N VAL A 185 -18.08 31.79 15.40
CA VAL A 185 -16.78 32.40 15.01
C VAL A 185 -15.62 31.79 15.79
N ILE A 186 -15.84 31.43 17.07
CA ILE A 186 -14.80 30.82 17.90
C ILE A 186 -14.40 29.46 17.35
N GLU A 187 -15.38 28.64 16.94
CA GLU A 187 -15.13 27.34 16.33
C GLU A 187 -14.46 27.48 14.95
N LEU A 188 -14.87 28.48 14.16
CA LEU A 188 -14.22 28.82 12.90
C LEU A 188 -12.75 29.15 13.10
N ALA A 189 -12.44 30.03 14.05
CA ALA A 189 -11.05 30.42 14.35
C ALA A 189 -10.20 29.21 14.78
N ARG A 190 -10.76 28.33 15.61
CA ARG A 190 -10.09 27.07 16.02
C ARG A 190 -9.77 26.17 14.83
N LEU A 191 -10.76 25.91 13.94
CA LEU A 191 -10.56 25.05 12.77
C LEU A 191 -9.55 25.64 11.77
N LEU A 192 -9.52 26.97 11.60
CA LEU A 192 -8.53 27.63 10.77
C LEU A 192 -7.13 27.61 11.39
N ASP A 193 -7.02 27.71 12.72
CA ASP A 193 -5.74 27.56 13.41
C ASP A 193 -5.23 26.09 13.35
N GLU A 194 -6.10 25.10 13.48
CA GLU A 194 -5.77 23.68 13.26
C GLU A 194 -5.28 23.42 11.82
N ALA A 195 -5.77 24.18 10.84
CA ALA A 195 -5.39 24.06 9.43
C ALA A 195 -4.26 25.02 9.01
N LYS A 196 -3.61 25.72 9.95
CA LYS A 196 -2.61 26.76 9.63
C LYS A 196 -1.39 26.28 8.88
N ASP A 197 -1.03 24.99 9.00
CA ASP A 197 0.10 24.38 8.29
C ASP A 197 -0.33 23.61 7.02
N SER A 198 -1.62 23.66 6.69
CA SER A 198 -2.22 22.97 5.56
C SER A 198 -3.10 23.91 4.74
N CYS A 199 -4.29 23.46 4.34
CA CYS A 199 -5.27 24.30 3.66
C CYS A 199 -6.68 24.07 4.20
N ALA A 200 -7.52 25.10 4.05
CA ALA A 200 -8.92 25.07 4.44
C ALA A 200 -9.79 25.78 3.41
N ALA A 201 -11.07 25.41 3.34
CA ALA A 201 -12.06 26.14 2.58
C ALA A 201 -13.33 26.35 3.40
N ILE A 202 -13.88 27.54 3.33
CA ILE A 202 -15.15 27.92 3.95
C ILE A 202 -16.20 28.05 2.87
N PHE A 203 -17.32 27.39 3.04
CA PHE A 203 -18.52 27.52 2.23
C PHE A 203 -19.61 28.21 3.03
N PHE A 204 -19.89 29.46 2.71
CA PHE A 204 -21.02 30.20 3.24
C PHE A 204 -22.28 29.90 2.44
N THR A 205 -23.27 29.33 3.11
CA THR A 205 -24.55 28.88 2.56
C THR A 205 -25.72 29.50 3.30
N SER A 206 -26.95 29.26 2.85
CA SER A 206 -28.19 29.59 3.55
C SER A 206 -29.24 28.53 3.30
N ALA A 207 -30.07 28.25 4.27
CA ALA A 207 -31.20 27.30 4.16
C ALA A 207 -32.16 27.65 3.03
N THR A 208 -32.30 28.95 2.71
CA THR A 208 -33.17 29.48 1.65
C THR A 208 -32.47 29.70 0.32
N CYS A 209 -31.24 29.19 0.14
CA CYS A 209 -30.43 29.36 -1.09
C CYS A 209 -30.52 28.13 -2.00
N PRO A 210 -31.36 28.09 -3.04
CA PRO A 210 -31.44 26.95 -3.97
C PRO A 210 -30.13 26.66 -4.70
N PRO A 211 -29.36 27.67 -5.20
CA PRO A 211 -28.07 27.40 -5.83
C PRO A 211 -27.05 26.75 -4.89
N CYS A 212 -27.10 27.03 -3.59
CA CYS A 212 -26.20 26.41 -2.63
C CYS A 212 -26.41 24.89 -2.54
N LYS A 213 -27.67 24.44 -2.63
CA LYS A 213 -28.02 23.02 -2.53
C LYS A 213 -27.47 22.20 -3.70
N THR A 214 -27.28 22.81 -4.86
CA THR A 214 -26.72 22.10 -6.03
C THR A 214 -25.26 21.70 -5.83
N VAL A 215 -24.47 22.47 -5.09
CA VAL A 215 -23.04 22.20 -4.86
C VAL A 215 -22.74 21.42 -3.58
N TYR A 216 -23.74 21.15 -2.71
CA TYR A 216 -23.54 20.34 -1.51
C TYR A 216 -22.93 18.98 -1.81
N PRO A 217 -23.44 18.17 -2.77
CA PRO A 217 -22.91 16.85 -3.03
C PRO A 217 -21.43 16.88 -3.42
N LEU A 218 -21.02 17.87 -4.23
CA LEU A 218 -19.62 18.03 -4.61
C LEU A 218 -18.76 18.43 -3.41
N TYR A 219 -19.24 19.36 -2.58
CA TYR A 219 -18.47 19.82 -1.41
C TYR A 219 -18.27 18.71 -0.40
N ASP A 220 -19.30 17.90 -0.17
CA ASP A 220 -19.24 16.72 0.71
C ASP A 220 -18.29 15.65 0.12
N GLN A 221 -18.35 15.38 -1.19
CA GLN A 221 -17.44 14.47 -1.89
C GLN A 221 -15.97 14.92 -1.78
N LEU A 222 -15.70 16.23 -1.99
CA LEU A 222 -14.35 16.77 -1.87
C LEU A 222 -13.83 16.73 -0.42
N ALA A 223 -14.72 16.81 0.58
CA ALA A 223 -14.34 16.68 1.97
C ALA A 223 -13.88 15.24 2.32
N GLU A 224 -14.48 14.26 1.71
CA GLU A 224 -14.04 12.87 1.85
C GLU A 224 -12.75 12.61 1.06
N GLU A 225 -12.69 13.08 -0.19
CA GLU A 225 -11.51 12.91 -1.05
C GLU A 225 -10.25 13.56 -0.45
N PHE A 226 -10.39 14.76 0.13
CA PHE A 226 -9.27 15.50 0.72
C PHE A 226 -9.14 15.32 2.23
N HIS A 227 -9.76 14.28 2.79
CA HIS A 227 -9.63 14.00 4.21
C HIS A 227 -8.16 13.92 4.65
N GLY A 228 -7.82 14.60 5.73
CA GLY A 228 -6.46 14.68 6.25
C GLY A 228 -5.51 15.64 5.50
N LYS A 229 -5.94 16.19 4.34
CA LYS A 229 -5.18 17.20 3.57
C LYS A 229 -5.80 18.58 3.65
N MET A 230 -7.14 18.68 3.64
CA MET A 230 -7.87 19.95 3.64
C MET A 230 -8.99 19.92 4.67
N THR A 231 -9.18 21.03 5.39
CA THR A 231 -10.32 21.22 6.27
C THR A 231 -11.43 21.95 5.51
N LEU A 232 -12.55 21.24 5.25
CA LEU A 232 -13.73 21.85 4.61
C LEU A 232 -14.76 22.24 5.67
N ILE A 233 -15.13 23.52 5.69
CA ILE A 233 -16.01 24.16 6.67
C ILE A 233 -17.25 24.66 5.94
N LYS A 234 -18.44 24.44 6.52
CA LYS A 234 -19.70 24.97 5.99
C LYS A 234 -20.41 25.78 7.06
N ILE A 235 -20.83 26.98 6.70
CA ILE A 235 -21.48 27.95 7.58
C ILE A 235 -22.82 28.35 6.96
N ASP A 236 -23.91 28.00 7.62
CA ASP A 236 -25.25 28.46 7.22
C ASP A 236 -25.55 29.79 7.90
N ILE A 237 -25.49 30.88 7.10
CA ILE A 237 -25.68 32.25 7.59
C ILE A 237 -27.12 32.55 8.03
N SER A 238 -28.09 31.67 7.78
CA SER A 238 -29.46 31.79 8.29
C SER A 238 -29.59 31.39 9.76
N LEU A 239 -28.55 30.74 10.33
CA LEU A 239 -28.56 30.29 11.71
C LEU A 239 -28.10 31.40 12.68
N PRO A 240 -28.67 31.46 13.90
CA PRO A 240 -28.19 32.36 14.93
C PRO A 240 -26.71 32.07 15.26
N GLY A 241 -25.88 33.11 15.38
CA GLY A 241 -24.45 33.00 15.67
C GLY A 241 -23.56 32.94 14.42
N ALA A 242 -24.06 32.50 13.26
CA ALA A 242 -23.31 32.48 12.01
C ALA A 242 -23.19 33.85 11.31
N GLN A 243 -24.06 34.80 11.70
CA GLN A 243 -24.06 36.15 11.15
C GLN A 243 -22.79 36.96 11.47
N GLU A 244 -22.17 36.69 12.61
CA GLU A 244 -20.91 37.31 12.99
C GLU A 244 -19.78 36.87 12.06
N ALA A 245 -19.70 35.57 11.73
CA ALA A 245 -18.77 35.04 10.75
C ALA A 245 -19.01 35.62 9.35
N ALA A 246 -20.28 35.72 8.93
CA ALA A 246 -20.63 36.35 7.65
C ALA A 246 -20.19 37.83 7.58
N SER A 247 -20.34 38.56 8.68
CA SER A 247 -19.92 39.99 8.77
C SER A 247 -18.40 40.09 8.74
N GLN A 248 -17.68 39.25 9.50
CA GLN A 248 -16.21 39.24 9.54
C GLN A 248 -15.60 39.05 8.16
N TYR A 249 -16.19 38.17 7.35
CA TYR A 249 -15.72 37.89 5.98
C TYR A 249 -16.44 38.71 4.90
N SER A 250 -17.24 39.68 5.29
CA SER A 250 -18.00 40.55 4.36
C SER A 250 -18.78 39.75 3.32
N ILE A 251 -19.63 38.81 3.80
CA ILE A 251 -20.46 37.98 2.95
C ILE A 251 -21.75 38.71 2.60
N SER A 252 -21.93 39.04 1.32
CA SER A 252 -23.11 39.76 0.79
C SER A 252 -24.10 38.84 0.07
N ALA A 253 -23.67 37.64 -0.35
CA ALA A 253 -24.48 36.68 -1.09
C ALA A 253 -24.05 35.23 -0.81
N THR A 254 -24.94 34.27 -1.09
CA THR A 254 -24.66 32.85 -1.02
C THR A 254 -24.98 32.13 -2.33
N PRO A 255 -24.22 31.14 -2.75
CA PRO A 255 -23.01 30.61 -2.10
C PRO A 255 -21.79 31.52 -2.28
N THR A 256 -21.00 31.66 -1.22
CA THR A 256 -19.65 32.23 -1.25
C THR A 256 -18.66 31.25 -0.71
N PHE A 257 -17.53 31.12 -1.39
CA PHE A 257 -16.42 30.28 -0.97
C PHE A 257 -15.20 31.14 -0.66
N ILE A 258 -14.44 30.73 0.38
CA ILE A 258 -13.16 31.35 0.74
C ILE A 258 -12.16 30.24 1.00
N THR A 259 -10.97 30.36 0.42
CA THR A 259 -9.88 29.38 0.60
C THR A 259 -8.73 29.98 1.40
N PHE A 260 -8.08 29.11 2.16
CA PHE A 260 -6.92 29.43 2.99
C PHE A 260 -5.79 28.46 2.70
N LEU A 261 -4.60 28.98 2.53
CA LEU A 261 -3.35 28.23 2.39
C LEU A 261 -2.39 28.66 3.49
N LYS A 262 -1.94 27.75 4.30
CA LYS A 262 -1.00 28.02 5.41
C LYS A 262 -1.44 29.22 6.28
N GLY A 263 -2.73 29.24 6.64
CA GLY A 263 -3.33 30.29 7.47
C GLY A 263 -3.62 31.61 6.76
N GLN A 264 -3.23 31.78 5.50
CA GLN A 264 -3.50 33.00 4.73
C GLN A 264 -4.69 32.80 3.78
N GLN A 265 -5.58 33.78 3.70
CA GLN A 265 -6.65 33.77 2.72
C GLN A 265 -6.06 33.91 1.30
N VAL A 266 -6.40 33.00 0.40
CA VAL A 266 -5.91 32.96 -0.97
C VAL A 266 -6.94 33.54 -1.93
N GLU A 267 -8.17 33.01 -1.90
CA GLU A 267 -9.20 33.35 -2.86
C GLU A 267 -10.59 33.48 -2.19
N LYS A 268 -11.44 34.30 -2.77
CA LYS A 268 -12.85 34.44 -2.43
C LYS A 268 -13.67 34.59 -3.71
N TRP A 269 -14.69 33.75 -3.90
CA TRP A 269 -15.58 33.83 -5.06
C TRP A 269 -17.03 33.52 -4.68
N LEU A 270 -17.94 33.95 -5.59
CA LEU A 270 -19.38 33.82 -5.47
C LEU A 270 -19.93 32.87 -6.55
N GLY A 271 -21.04 32.23 -6.24
CA GLY A 271 -21.79 31.44 -7.20
C GLY A 271 -21.61 29.92 -7.07
N ALA A 272 -22.59 29.17 -7.57
CA ALA A 272 -22.68 27.72 -7.50
C ALA A 272 -22.07 27.02 -8.72
N ASP A 273 -20.93 27.56 -9.22
CA ASP A 273 -20.24 26.94 -10.35
C ASP A 273 -19.45 25.71 -9.92
N TYR A 274 -19.82 24.58 -10.49
CA TYR A 274 -19.26 23.25 -10.18
C TYR A 274 -17.79 23.13 -10.61
N GLY A 275 -17.45 23.70 -11.77
CA GLY A 275 -16.11 23.67 -12.34
C GLY A 275 -15.13 24.49 -11.51
N SER A 276 -15.50 25.72 -11.16
CA SER A 276 -14.70 26.60 -10.31
C SER A 276 -14.50 26.01 -8.91
N LEU A 277 -15.54 25.47 -8.28
CA LEU A 277 -15.44 24.87 -6.96
C LEU A 277 -14.47 23.66 -6.97
N ASN A 278 -14.65 22.73 -7.91
CA ASN A 278 -13.79 21.57 -8.04
C ASN A 278 -12.35 21.95 -8.39
N GLY A 279 -12.15 22.87 -9.34
CA GLY A 279 -10.84 23.32 -9.79
C GLY A 279 -10.05 24.05 -8.70
N ASN A 280 -10.70 25.02 -8.03
CA ASN A 280 -10.04 25.82 -6.98
C ASN A 280 -9.66 24.97 -5.76
N LEU A 281 -10.51 24.03 -5.32
CA LEU A 281 -10.16 23.19 -4.19
C LEU A 281 -9.06 22.17 -4.53
N ARG A 282 -9.05 21.61 -5.74
CA ARG A 282 -7.95 20.75 -6.19
C ARG A 282 -6.63 21.50 -6.31
N LEU A 283 -6.67 22.70 -6.90
CA LEU A 283 -5.50 23.57 -6.98
C LEU A 283 -4.97 23.92 -5.58
N LEU A 284 -5.86 24.24 -4.65
CA LEU A 284 -5.49 24.55 -3.28
C LEU A 284 -4.78 23.38 -2.58
N VAL A 285 -5.28 22.14 -2.77
CA VAL A 285 -4.61 20.95 -2.24
C VAL A 285 -3.24 20.75 -2.89
N GLU A 286 -3.12 20.93 -4.21
CA GLU A 286 -1.85 20.81 -4.92
C GLU A 286 -0.85 21.89 -4.47
N MET A 287 -1.31 23.11 -4.19
CA MET A 287 -0.46 24.18 -3.63
C MET A 287 -0.02 23.87 -2.18
N ALA A 288 -0.88 23.25 -1.38
CA ALA A 288 -0.57 22.86 0.00
C ALA A 288 0.33 21.61 0.08
N PHE A 289 0.12 20.68 -0.83
CA PHE A 289 0.76 19.38 -0.89
C PHE A 289 1.16 19.05 -2.33
N PRO A 290 2.15 19.78 -2.90
CA PRO A 290 2.56 19.56 -4.28
C PRO A 290 2.98 18.10 -4.49
N SER A 291 2.51 17.52 -5.57
CA SER A 291 2.91 16.19 -5.98
C SER A 291 4.38 16.20 -6.37
N HIS A 292 5.11 15.15 -5.95
CA HIS A 292 6.54 15.06 -6.26
C HIS A 292 6.76 15.00 -7.78
N PRO A 293 7.71 15.79 -8.35
CA PRO A 293 7.94 15.83 -9.80
C PRO A 293 8.17 14.46 -10.44
N HIS A 294 8.75 13.50 -9.70
CA HIS A 294 8.96 12.12 -10.18
C HIS A 294 7.66 11.38 -10.53
N MET A 295 6.50 11.82 -10.02
CA MET A 295 5.21 11.21 -10.37
C MET A 295 4.81 11.44 -11.83
N ASN A 296 5.39 12.46 -12.47
CA ASN A 296 5.14 12.79 -13.88
C ASN A 296 6.06 12.05 -14.86
N LEU A 297 7.01 11.25 -14.33
CA LEU A 297 7.96 10.51 -15.15
C LEU A 297 7.39 9.18 -15.64
N ARG A 298 7.89 8.68 -16.78
CA ARG A 298 7.52 7.37 -17.34
C ARG A 298 8.36 6.26 -16.71
N LEU A 299 7.95 5.80 -15.54
CA LEU A 299 8.67 4.82 -14.72
C LEU A 299 7.79 3.59 -14.41
N PRO A 300 7.37 2.80 -15.42
CA PRO A 300 6.46 1.67 -15.21
C PRO A 300 6.98 0.66 -14.19
N SER A 301 8.32 0.47 -14.11
CA SER A 301 8.94 -0.42 -13.13
C SER A 301 8.86 0.10 -11.69
N PHE A 302 8.56 1.38 -11.47
CA PHE A 302 8.51 2.03 -10.16
C PHE A 302 7.11 2.48 -9.74
N ASN A 303 6.09 2.35 -10.61
CA ASN A 303 4.72 2.79 -10.31
C ASN A 303 3.99 1.88 -9.31
N SER A 304 4.43 0.63 -9.14
CA SER A 304 3.82 -0.30 -8.18
C SER A 304 4.48 -0.18 -6.81
N ILE A 305 3.70 0.26 -5.82
CA ILE A 305 4.10 0.33 -4.40
C ILE A 305 4.08 -1.08 -3.75
N ASN A 306 3.32 -2.02 -4.31
CA ASN A 306 3.12 -3.37 -3.76
C ASN A 306 4.24 -4.36 -4.09
N ARG A 307 5.45 -3.90 -4.34
CA ARG A 307 6.59 -4.80 -4.51
C ARG A 307 6.93 -5.48 -3.19
N LYS A 308 7.20 -6.78 -3.29
CA LYS A 308 7.64 -7.60 -2.17
C LYS A 308 9.18 -7.54 -2.06
N PRO A 309 9.73 -7.67 -0.85
CA PRO A 309 11.16 -7.82 -0.69
C PRO A 309 11.67 -9.10 -1.38
N VAL A 310 12.93 -9.08 -1.78
CA VAL A 310 13.62 -10.26 -2.30
C VAL A 310 14.00 -11.16 -1.13
N LEU A 311 13.53 -12.41 -1.15
CA LEU A 311 13.82 -13.42 -0.14
C LEU A 311 14.50 -14.63 -0.77
N TYR A 312 15.41 -15.24 -0.05
CA TYR A 312 16.16 -16.44 -0.44
C TYR A 312 15.59 -17.69 0.25
N GLY A 313 14.43 -18.15 -0.20
CA GLY A 313 13.69 -19.23 0.44
C GLY A 313 14.14 -20.65 0.06
N LYS A 314 14.98 -20.82 -0.99
CA LYS A 314 15.41 -22.14 -1.45
C LYS A 314 16.22 -22.86 -0.38
N VAL A 315 15.77 -24.07 0.01
CA VAL A 315 16.47 -24.94 0.96
C VAL A 315 17.57 -25.74 0.22
N PRO A 316 18.81 -25.74 0.72
CA PRO A 316 19.88 -26.54 0.14
C PRO A 316 19.67 -28.03 0.43
N PRO A 317 20.30 -28.96 -0.32
CA PRO A 317 20.30 -30.39 0.01
C PRO A 317 20.94 -30.62 1.39
N MET A 318 20.09 -30.82 2.42
CA MET A 318 20.48 -30.83 3.84
C MET A 318 21.57 -31.86 4.14
N ASP A 319 21.47 -33.08 3.58
CA ASP A 319 22.50 -34.12 3.77
C ASP A 319 23.88 -33.67 3.28
N LYS A 320 23.94 -33.02 2.13
CA LYS A 320 25.21 -32.51 1.58
C LYS A 320 25.76 -31.30 2.37
N LEU A 321 24.86 -30.47 2.89
CA LEU A 321 25.23 -29.32 3.70
C LEU A 321 25.82 -29.79 5.05
N LEU A 322 25.10 -30.66 5.76
CA LEU A 322 25.49 -31.14 7.09
C LEU A 322 26.72 -32.06 7.05
N ALA A 323 26.94 -32.82 5.97
CA ALA A 323 28.17 -33.60 5.79
C ALA A 323 29.43 -32.73 5.82
N LYS A 324 29.35 -31.46 5.36
CA LYS A 324 30.48 -30.50 5.43
C LYS A 324 30.72 -29.93 6.82
N LEU A 325 29.70 -29.92 7.67
CA LEU A 325 29.79 -29.44 9.05
C LEU A 325 30.67 -30.34 9.93
N GLY A 326 30.59 -31.64 9.67
CA GLY A 326 31.24 -32.70 10.43
C GLY A 326 30.24 -33.43 11.36
N GLU A 327 30.56 -34.69 11.65
CA GLU A 327 29.64 -35.58 12.35
C GLU A 327 29.26 -35.08 13.73
N GLU A 328 30.22 -34.56 14.50
CA GLU A 328 30.02 -34.10 15.87
C GLU A 328 28.99 -32.99 15.97
N LEU A 329 29.16 -31.92 15.16
CA LEU A 329 28.23 -30.78 15.15
C LEU A 329 26.89 -31.12 14.48
N ALA A 330 26.91 -31.94 13.41
CA ALA A 330 25.70 -32.37 12.72
C ALA A 330 24.76 -33.21 13.58
N GLN A 331 25.30 -33.88 14.62
CA GLN A 331 24.54 -34.74 15.54
C GLN A 331 24.02 -34.01 16.78
N THR A 332 24.34 -32.70 16.96
CA THR A 332 23.82 -31.92 18.08
C THR A 332 22.29 -31.81 18.05
N SER A 333 21.67 -31.67 19.23
CA SER A 333 20.21 -31.52 19.36
C SER A 333 19.66 -30.36 18.57
N GLU A 334 20.36 -29.25 18.58
CA GLU A 334 20.00 -27.97 17.92
C GLU A 334 19.99 -28.12 16.39
N VAL A 335 21.05 -28.71 15.81
CA VAL A 335 21.13 -28.92 14.35
C VAL A 335 20.06 -29.91 13.88
N LYS A 336 19.80 -30.98 14.66
CA LYS A 336 18.72 -31.92 14.34
C LYS A 336 17.33 -31.28 14.40
N ALA A 337 17.07 -30.49 15.43
CA ALA A 337 15.81 -29.77 15.57
C ALA A 337 15.60 -28.76 14.40
N LEU A 338 16.65 -28.02 14.04
CA LEU A 338 16.61 -27.08 12.90
C LEU A 338 16.36 -27.82 11.58
N ARG A 339 17.10 -28.91 11.34
CA ARG A 339 16.90 -29.73 10.14
C ARG A 339 15.45 -30.18 10.05
N HIS A 340 14.94 -30.77 11.11
CA HIS A 340 13.57 -31.28 11.16
C HIS A 340 12.55 -30.17 10.89
N TYR A 341 12.73 -29.02 11.53
CA TYR A 341 11.88 -27.85 11.31
C TYR A 341 11.91 -27.36 9.85
N ILE A 342 13.11 -27.16 9.26
CA ILE A 342 13.27 -26.68 7.89
C ILE A 342 12.63 -27.65 6.89
N GLU A 343 12.90 -28.96 7.03
CA GLU A 343 12.36 -30.00 6.15
C GLU A 343 10.83 -30.14 6.29
N THR A 344 10.29 -30.01 7.50
CA THR A 344 8.83 -30.06 7.75
C THR A 344 8.16 -28.85 7.12
N ARG A 345 8.70 -27.64 7.34
CA ARG A 345 8.16 -26.43 6.74
C ARG A 345 8.19 -26.48 5.21
N GLU A 346 9.26 -26.99 4.60
CA GLU A 346 9.36 -27.11 3.14
C GLU A 346 8.31 -28.07 2.57
N LYS A 347 8.01 -29.17 3.28
CA LYS A 347 7.10 -30.22 2.80
C LYS A 347 5.63 -29.97 3.14
N GLN A 348 5.34 -29.38 4.30
CA GLN A 348 3.99 -29.30 4.87
C GLN A 348 3.51 -27.86 5.09
N GLY A 349 4.41 -26.86 4.96
CA GLY A 349 4.09 -25.45 5.18
C GLY A 349 4.42 -24.96 6.60
N GLU A 350 4.25 -23.65 6.80
CA GLU A 350 4.63 -22.97 8.05
C GLU A 350 3.74 -23.37 9.24
N VAL A 351 2.46 -23.67 8.97
CA VAL A 351 1.47 -23.97 10.02
C VAL A 351 1.80 -25.30 10.72
N ASP A 352 2.24 -26.30 9.98
CA ASP A 352 2.53 -27.63 10.49
C ASP A 352 3.95 -27.77 11.06
N ALA A 353 4.82 -26.81 10.80
CA ALA A 353 6.18 -26.78 11.31
C ALA A 353 6.21 -26.21 12.74
N ILE A 354 6.48 -27.09 13.71
CA ILE A 354 6.65 -26.70 15.12
C ILE A 354 7.95 -25.91 15.26
N LEU A 355 7.86 -24.69 15.79
CA LEU A 355 9.03 -23.85 16.02
C LEU A 355 9.99 -24.49 17.02
N PRO A 356 11.31 -24.49 16.75
CA PRO A 356 12.31 -24.81 17.75
C PRO A 356 12.31 -23.74 18.86
N ASP A 357 12.99 -24.03 19.99
CA ASP A 357 13.28 -23.00 20.99
C ASP A 357 14.19 -21.93 20.38
N LEU A 358 13.63 -20.76 20.07
CA LEU A 358 14.34 -19.68 19.36
C LEU A 358 15.41 -19.02 20.23
N ALA A 359 15.25 -18.99 21.57
CA ALA A 359 16.26 -18.47 22.49
C ALA A 359 17.48 -19.39 22.55
N GLN A 360 17.24 -20.69 22.66
CA GLN A 360 18.30 -21.70 22.59
C GLN A 360 18.98 -21.68 21.23
N PHE A 361 18.20 -21.51 20.16
CA PHE A 361 18.74 -21.42 18.80
C PHE A 361 19.63 -20.17 18.61
N GLY A 362 19.22 -18.99 19.07
CA GLY A 362 20.05 -17.78 19.05
C GLY A 362 21.37 -17.99 19.80
N SER A 363 21.30 -18.56 21.02
CA SER A 363 22.48 -18.90 21.81
C SER A 363 23.41 -19.89 21.11
N PHE A 364 22.86 -20.89 20.43
CA PHE A 364 23.61 -21.84 19.63
C PHE A 364 24.36 -21.16 18.47
N ILE A 365 23.69 -20.26 17.73
CA ILE A 365 24.35 -19.49 16.66
C ILE A 365 25.50 -18.67 17.24
N GLN A 366 25.24 -17.87 18.27
CA GLN A 366 26.25 -16.99 18.89
C GLN A 366 27.49 -17.78 19.36
N LYS A 367 27.27 -18.92 20.01
CA LYS A 367 28.34 -19.83 20.41
C LYS A 367 29.10 -20.39 19.21
N SER A 368 28.38 -20.80 18.16
CA SER A 368 28.98 -21.37 16.95
C SER A 368 29.92 -20.40 16.22
N LEU A 369 29.67 -19.06 16.31
CA LEU A 369 30.54 -18.05 15.73
C LEU A 369 31.97 -18.08 16.30
N HIS A 370 32.15 -18.58 17.53
CA HIS A 370 33.44 -18.70 18.19
C HIS A 370 34.04 -20.10 18.08
N ASP A 371 33.20 -21.15 18.11
CA ASP A 371 33.65 -22.53 18.25
C ASP A 371 33.85 -23.21 16.88
N VAL A 372 33.16 -22.76 15.82
CA VAL A 372 33.21 -23.39 14.49
C VAL A 372 34.29 -22.72 13.61
N PRO A 373 35.11 -23.48 12.89
CA PRO A 373 36.07 -22.92 11.94
C PRO A 373 35.40 -22.02 10.88
N LEU A 374 36.05 -20.91 10.53
CA LEU A 374 35.50 -19.86 9.66
C LEU A 374 34.97 -20.42 8.32
N GLU A 375 35.69 -21.38 7.74
CA GLU A 375 35.34 -22.01 6.46
C GLU A 375 34.05 -22.84 6.52
N LYS A 376 33.60 -23.22 7.75
CA LYS A 376 32.38 -23.99 7.98
C LYS A 376 31.21 -23.15 8.50
N LEU A 377 31.45 -21.94 8.96
CA LEU A 377 30.41 -21.07 9.55
C LEU A 377 29.27 -20.78 8.59
N PHE A 378 29.54 -20.73 7.28
CA PHE A 378 28.49 -20.56 6.28
C PHE A 378 27.36 -21.57 6.41
N ILE A 379 27.63 -22.77 6.94
CA ILE A 379 26.62 -23.83 7.13
C ILE A 379 25.63 -23.43 8.23
N ILE A 380 26.15 -22.92 9.35
CA ILE A 380 25.32 -22.46 10.47
C ILE A 380 24.48 -21.26 10.05
N VAL A 381 25.11 -20.30 9.36
CA VAL A 381 24.40 -19.11 8.85
C VAL A 381 23.39 -19.48 7.76
N ASP A 382 23.65 -20.50 6.94
CA ASP A 382 22.70 -20.97 5.92
C ASP A 382 21.49 -21.71 6.54
N LEU A 383 21.70 -22.48 7.61
CA LEU A 383 20.59 -23.02 8.41
C LEU A 383 19.74 -21.87 8.99
N PHE A 384 20.39 -20.84 9.54
CA PHE A 384 19.68 -19.68 10.06
C PHE A 384 18.90 -18.94 8.94
N ARG A 385 19.53 -18.68 7.82
CA ARG A 385 18.87 -18.11 6.63
C ARG A 385 17.61 -18.89 6.23
N CYS A 386 17.69 -20.24 6.22
CA CYS A 386 16.54 -21.06 5.89
C CYS A 386 15.38 -20.88 6.87
N THR A 387 15.62 -20.63 8.15
CA THR A 387 14.54 -20.44 9.13
C THR A 387 13.89 -19.06 9.03
N LEU A 388 14.64 -18.03 8.67
CA LEU A 388 14.19 -16.63 8.67
C LEU A 388 13.15 -16.28 7.60
N VAL A 389 12.87 -17.17 6.65
CA VAL A 389 11.76 -17.02 5.71
C VAL A 389 10.41 -17.06 6.43
N ASP A 390 10.35 -17.79 7.56
CA ASP A 390 9.18 -17.83 8.43
C ASP A 390 9.09 -16.53 9.23
N THR A 391 7.94 -15.85 9.11
CA THR A 391 7.69 -14.55 9.75
C THR A 391 7.73 -14.63 11.29
N ARG A 392 7.44 -15.80 11.87
CA ARG A 392 7.50 -16.02 13.32
C ARG A 392 8.97 -16.02 13.80
N VAL A 393 9.87 -16.62 13.02
CA VAL A 393 11.30 -16.68 13.36
C VAL A 393 11.97 -15.33 13.12
N SER A 394 11.75 -14.73 11.94
CA SER A 394 12.32 -13.42 11.63
C SER A 394 11.77 -12.31 12.55
N GLY A 395 10.49 -12.41 12.97
CA GLY A 395 9.89 -11.53 13.96
C GLY A 395 10.59 -11.60 15.31
N TYR A 396 10.85 -12.83 15.80
CA TYR A 396 11.57 -13.04 17.06
C TYR A 396 12.96 -12.38 17.04
N PHE A 397 13.77 -12.63 15.99
CA PHE A 397 15.11 -12.06 15.90
C PHE A 397 15.11 -10.55 15.59
N ALA A 398 14.03 -10.01 15.03
CA ALA A 398 13.86 -8.56 14.88
C ALA A 398 13.67 -7.85 16.23
N GLU A 399 13.00 -8.52 17.18
CA GLU A 399 12.72 -8.02 18.54
C GLU A 399 13.76 -8.46 19.59
N GLU A 400 14.70 -9.35 19.22
CA GLU A 400 15.78 -9.76 20.10
C GLU A 400 16.54 -8.54 20.65
N ASN A 401 16.89 -8.56 21.94
CA ASN A 401 17.61 -7.47 22.57
C ASN A 401 18.88 -7.11 21.79
N SER A 402 18.99 -5.86 21.36
CA SER A 402 20.06 -5.35 20.50
C SER A 402 20.26 -6.14 19.20
N ARG A 403 19.34 -7.03 18.84
CA ARG A 403 19.45 -7.97 17.71
C ARG A 403 20.78 -8.71 17.72
N ALA A 404 21.17 -9.19 18.91
CA ALA A 404 22.50 -9.66 19.21
C ALA A 404 22.97 -10.76 18.25
N THR A 405 22.11 -11.72 17.93
CA THR A 405 22.46 -12.83 17.02
C THR A 405 22.80 -12.31 15.62
N ILE A 406 22.00 -11.42 15.06
CA ILE A 406 22.22 -10.84 13.72
C ILE A 406 23.46 -9.96 13.74
N SER A 407 23.57 -9.08 14.75
CA SER A 407 24.70 -8.13 14.89
C SER A 407 26.04 -8.85 14.98
N GLN A 408 26.13 -9.94 15.74
CA GLN A 408 27.38 -10.73 15.87
C GLN A 408 27.77 -11.41 14.56
N VAL A 409 26.80 -11.95 13.79
CA VAL A 409 27.10 -12.51 12.46
C VAL A 409 27.63 -11.43 11.52
N LEU A 410 26.99 -10.26 11.51
CA LEU A 410 27.41 -9.12 10.68
C LEU A 410 28.78 -8.61 11.07
N GLU A 411 29.05 -8.46 12.37
CA GLU A 411 30.33 -8.02 12.90
C GLU A 411 31.45 -8.97 12.49
N LEU A 412 31.24 -10.28 12.66
CA LEU A 412 32.23 -11.29 12.29
C LEU A 412 32.61 -11.19 10.80
N VAL A 413 31.59 -11.02 9.91
CA VAL A 413 31.83 -10.98 8.47
C VAL A 413 32.48 -9.66 8.05
N ASN A 414 32.07 -8.53 8.63
CA ASN A 414 32.58 -7.20 8.26
C ASN A 414 33.97 -6.88 8.83
N SER A 415 34.33 -7.50 9.97
CA SER A 415 35.62 -7.24 10.63
C SER A 415 36.80 -7.95 9.98
N ARG A 416 36.57 -8.74 8.93
CA ARG A 416 37.58 -9.59 8.31
C ARG A 416 37.62 -9.43 6.79
N ASP A 417 38.72 -9.00 6.27
CA ASP A 417 38.96 -8.88 4.83
C ASP A 417 39.03 -10.26 4.14
N ASP A 418 39.37 -11.32 4.89
CA ASP A 418 39.51 -12.71 4.41
C ASP A 418 38.25 -13.56 4.60
N SER A 419 37.10 -12.94 4.88
CA SER A 419 35.82 -13.68 5.03
C SER A 419 35.52 -14.51 3.78
N PRO A 420 35.32 -15.85 3.94
CA PRO A 420 35.09 -16.75 2.80
C PRO A 420 33.88 -16.37 1.97
N TYR A 421 33.99 -16.50 0.66
CA TYR A 421 32.88 -16.24 -0.28
C TYR A 421 31.54 -16.88 0.14
N PRO A 422 31.49 -18.18 0.52
CA PRO A 422 30.21 -18.80 0.93
C PRO A 422 29.60 -18.12 2.17
N LEU A 423 30.43 -17.69 3.13
CA LEU A 423 29.96 -17.04 4.34
C LEU A 423 29.39 -15.67 4.04
N ARG A 424 30.08 -14.85 3.24
CA ARG A 424 29.59 -13.53 2.79
C ARG A 424 28.25 -13.64 2.06
N LEU A 425 28.14 -14.62 1.14
CA LEU A 425 26.94 -14.84 0.34
C LEU A 425 25.73 -15.22 1.22
N VAL A 426 25.87 -16.21 2.09
CA VAL A 426 24.76 -16.65 2.94
C VAL A 426 24.38 -15.59 3.98
N THR A 427 25.32 -14.76 4.41
CA THR A 427 25.04 -13.62 5.32
C THR A 427 24.18 -12.55 4.63
N LEU A 428 24.49 -12.17 3.39
CA LEU A 428 23.66 -11.26 2.60
C LEU A 428 22.23 -11.82 2.44
N GLN A 429 22.12 -13.10 2.08
CA GLN A 429 20.84 -13.79 1.91
C GLN A 429 20.07 -13.93 3.22
N MET A 430 20.77 -14.16 4.33
CA MET A 430 20.21 -14.19 5.67
C MET A 430 19.55 -12.85 6.04
N VAL A 431 20.25 -11.75 5.81
CA VAL A 431 19.70 -10.40 6.08
C VAL A 431 18.54 -10.08 5.13
N CYS A 432 18.59 -10.50 3.86
CA CYS A 432 17.42 -10.39 2.96
C CYS A 432 16.18 -11.07 3.56
N ASN A 433 16.34 -12.25 4.15
CA ASN A 433 15.22 -13.00 4.74
C ASN A 433 14.65 -12.37 6.02
N MET A 434 15.37 -11.48 6.69
CA MET A 434 14.83 -10.69 7.78
C MET A 434 13.71 -9.73 7.33
N PHE A 435 13.65 -9.40 6.04
CA PHE A 435 12.56 -8.62 5.45
C PHE A 435 11.27 -9.41 5.20
N SER A 436 11.22 -10.68 5.59
CA SER A 436 9.98 -11.47 5.59
C SER A 436 8.96 -10.95 6.61
N THR A 437 9.42 -10.31 7.69
CA THR A 437 8.59 -9.63 8.70
C THR A 437 8.64 -8.10 8.52
N PRO A 438 7.53 -7.38 8.75
CA PRO A 438 7.54 -5.91 8.75
C PRO A 438 8.24 -5.29 9.99
N LEU A 439 8.53 -6.09 11.02
CA LEU A 439 9.17 -5.61 12.25
C LEU A 439 10.62 -5.20 12.01
N PHE A 440 11.37 -6.01 11.28
CA PHE A 440 12.80 -5.75 11.06
C PHE A 440 13.06 -4.43 10.32
N PRO A 441 12.48 -4.16 9.13
CA PRO A 441 12.73 -2.88 8.45
C PRO A 441 12.27 -1.68 9.28
N ARG A 442 11.17 -1.78 10.03
CA ARG A 442 10.69 -0.70 10.90
C ARG A 442 11.72 -0.33 11.97
N GLU A 443 12.44 -1.31 12.49
CA GLU A 443 13.44 -1.07 13.52
C GLU A 443 14.78 -0.61 12.94
N ILE A 444 15.25 -1.17 11.83
CA ILE A 444 16.56 -0.80 11.27
C ILE A 444 16.54 0.57 10.59
N LEU A 445 15.41 0.99 9.99
CA LEU A 445 15.30 2.32 9.39
C LEU A 445 15.41 3.46 10.40
N LYS A 446 15.30 3.19 11.71
CA LYS A 446 15.58 4.17 12.76
C LYS A 446 17.07 4.47 12.94
N GLY A 447 17.95 3.75 12.25
CA GLY A 447 19.40 3.83 12.39
C GLY A 447 19.97 2.90 13.46
N GLY A 448 21.26 3.00 13.70
CA GLY A 448 21.98 2.23 14.73
C GLY A 448 22.95 1.21 14.18
N THR A 449 23.58 0.46 15.09
CA THR A 449 24.71 -0.44 14.77
C THR A 449 24.39 -1.46 13.69
N VAL A 450 23.23 -2.11 13.75
CA VAL A 450 22.86 -3.15 12.77
C VAL A 450 22.69 -2.56 11.36
N LEU A 451 22.10 -1.35 11.23
CA LEU A 451 22.01 -0.68 9.93
C LEU A 451 23.40 -0.36 9.37
N SER A 452 24.29 0.24 10.18
CA SER A 452 25.66 0.53 9.75
C SER A 452 26.42 -0.74 9.34
N GLN A 453 26.26 -1.85 10.06
CA GLN A 453 26.83 -3.14 9.68
C GLN A 453 26.25 -3.66 8.34
N ILE A 454 24.96 -3.47 8.09
CA ILE A 454 24.32 -3.85 6.82
C ILE A 454 24.83 -2.94 5.70
N THR A 455 24.93 -1.64 5.91
CA THR A 455 25.48 -0.69 4.93
C THR A 455 26.89 -1.10 4.52
N THR A 456 27.78 -1.40 5.48
CA THR A 456 29.14 -1.90 5.21
C THR A 456 29.13 -3.22 4.42
N LEU A 457 28.28 -4.19 4.83
CA LEU A 457 28.18 -5.48 4.14
C LEU A 457 27.72 -5.31 2.68
N VAL A 458 26.73 -4.46 2.43
CA VAL A 458 26.21 -4.16 1.09
C VAL A 458 27.29 -3.50 0.24
N SER A 459 27.89 -2.40 0.73
CA SER A 459 28.87 -1.60 0.00
C SER A 459 30.09 -2.43 -0.41
N SER A 460 30.68 -3.22 0.50
CA SER A 460 31.84 -4.05 0.21
C SER A 460 31.57 -5.19 -0.78
N ASN A 461 30.40 -5.83 -0.66
CA ASN A 461 30.08 -6.99 -1.51
C ASN A 461 29.50 -6.63 -2.89
N MET A 462 28.94 -5.44 -3.04
CA MET A 462 28.44 -4.93 -4.31
C MET A 462 29.58 -4.63 -5.29
N LEU A 463 30.78 -4.34 -4.77
CA LEU A 463 32.01 -4.08 -5.54
C LEU A 463 32.88 -5.33 -5.75
N ASP A 464 32.44 -6.54 -5.33
CA ASP A 464 33.21 -7.76 -5.53
C ASP A 464 33.37 -8.09 -7.03
N GLY A 465 34.57 -7.97 -7.56
CA GLY A 465 34.88 -8.19 -8.97
C GLY A 465 34.83 -9.67 -9.40
N SER A 466 34.95 -10.60 -8.43
CA SER A 466 35.14 -12.03 -8.71
C SER A 466 33.85 -12.84 -8.73
N HIS A 467 32.87 -12.46 -7.92
CA HIS A 467 31.70 -13.29 -7.64
C HIS A 467 30.37 -12.59 -7.98
N PRO A 468 29.80 -12.80 -9.16
CA PRO A 468 28.51 -12.18 -9.55
C PRO A 468 27.38 -12.41 -8.54
N ASN A 469 27.34 -13.61 -7.90
CA ASN A 469 26.28 -13.93 -6.92
C ASN A 469 26.34 -13.05 -5.66
N LEU A 470 27.53 -12.56 -5.26
CA LEU A 470 27.65 -11.59 -4.17
C LEU A 470 27.02 -10.26 -4.57
N ARG A 471 27.32 -9.78 -5.78
CA ARG A 471 26.74 -8.54 -6.29
C ARG A 471 25.22 -8.64 -6.42
N VAL A 472 24.69 -9.78 -6.87
CA VAL A 472 23.25 -10.05 -6.91
C VAL A 472 22.63 -10.02 -5.50
N ALA A 473 23.25 -10.71 -4.53
CA ALA A 473 22.74 -10.74 -3.18
C ALA A 473 22.83 -9.37 -2.47
N ALA A 474 23.94 -8.64 -2.67
CA ALA A 474 24.11 -7.29 -2.12
C ALA A 474 23.12 -6.30 -2.74
N SER A 475 22.90 -6.33 -4.06
CA SER A 475 21.90 -5.49 -4.72
C SER A 475 20.47 -5.84 -4.32
N SER A 476 20.18 -7.12 -4.04
CA SER A 476 18.88 -7.56 -3.49
C SER A 476 18.63 -7.00 -2.09
N LEU A 477 19.67 -7.00 -1.24
CA LEU A 477 19.57 -6.44 0.11
C LEU A 477 19.40 -4.91 0.06
N LEU A 478 20.15 -4.23 -0.80
CA LEU A 478 19.97 -2.79 -1.02
C LEU A 478 18.57 -2.48 -1.58
N PHE A 479 18.07 -3.29 -2.50
CA PHE A 479 16.70 -3.15 -3.00
C PHE A 479 15.67 -3.26 -1.87
N ASN A 480 15.81 -4.23 -0.96
CA ASN A 480 14.91 -4.38 0.17
C ASN A 480 14.94 -3.14 1.08
N LEU A 481 16.12 -2.62 1.40
CA LEU A 481 16.28 -1.39 2.19
C LEU A 481 15.65 -0.18 1.48
N ALA A 482 15.96 0.02 0.20
CA ALA A 482 15.46 1.13 -0.60
C ALA A 482 13.94 1.08 -0.79
N LEU A 483 13.37 -0.12 -0.95
CA LEU A 483 11.94 -0.33 -1.05
C LEU A 483 11.21 0.06 0.24
N GLU A 484 11.69 -0.38 1.39
CA GLU A 484 11.08 -0.04 2.68
C GLU A 484 11.28 1.44 3.03
N HIS A 485 12.45 2.01 2.72
CA HIS A 485 12.69 3.45 2.85
C HIS A 485 11.70 4.27 1.98
N ARG A 486 11.48 3.85 0.74
CA ARG A 486 10.49 4.49 -0.14
C ARG A 486 9.08 4.37 0.42
N LYS A 487 8.64 3.18 0.87
CA LYS A 487 7.34 3.01 1.51
C LYS A 487 7.17 3.93 2.71
N ALA A 488 8.20 4.05 3.55
CA ALA A 488 8.19 4.94 4.70
C ALA A 488 8.09 6.42 4.29
N ARG A 489 8.77 6.83 3.20
CA ARG A 489 8.70 8.17 2.62
C ARG A 489 7.29 8.47 2.08
N ASP A 490 6.70 7.54 1.34
CA ASP A 490 5.37 7.70 0.73
C ASP A 490 4.28 7.93 1.80
N ILE A 491 4.39 7.30 2.97
CA ILE A 491 3.48 7.51 4.12
C ILE A 491 3.93 8.64 5.07
N LYS A 492 4.95 9.41 4.71
CA LYS A 492 5.55 10.47 5.53
C LYS A 492 5.93 9.99 6.94
N SER A 493 6.47 8.79 7.05
CA SER A 493 6.98 8.22 8.31
C SER A 493 8.21 8.98 8.79
N ASN A 494 8.37 9.08 10.13
CA ASN A 494 9.60 9.61 10.72
C ASN A 494 10.75 8.59 10.73
N SER A 495 10.50 7.34 10.34
CA SER A 495 11.52 6.28 10.29
C SER A 495 12.02 6.13 8.86
N LEU A 496 12.95 6.99 8.46
CA LEU A 496 13.63 6.95 7.16
C LEU A 496 15.08 6.50 7.37
N LEU A 497 15.70 5.95 6.31
CA LEU A 497 17.16 5.73 6.32
C LEU A 497 17.86 7.05 6.66
N PRO A 498 18.82 7.06 7.59
CA PRO A 498 19.66 8.22 7.86
C PRO A 498 20.34 8.72 6.57
N GLU A 499 20.51 10.02 6.45
CA GLU A 499 21.04 10.64 5.23
C GLU A 499 22.46 10.15 4.89
N ALA A 500 23.30 9.94 5.92
CA ALA A 500 24.63 9.37 5.73
C ALA A 500 24.59 7.97 5.09
N ASP A 501 23.67 7.10 5.51
CA ASP A 501 23.51 5.77 4.91
C ASP A 501 22.97 5.87 3.47
N GLN A 502 22.06 6.83 3.20
CA GLN A 502 21.58 7.06 1.83
C GLN A 502 22.70 7.47 0.88
N ILE A 503 23.60 8.34 1.35
CA ILE A 503 24.77 8.83 0.61
C ILE A 503 25.75 7.68 0.34
N GLU A 504 26.11 6.92 1.38
CA GLU A 504 27.04 5.79 1.26
C GLU A 504 26.52 4.72 0.31
N LEU A 505 25.26 4.30 0.48
CA LEU A 505 24.62 3.32 -0.37
C LEU A 505 24.42 3.83 -1.80
N GLY A 506 24.09 5.13 -1.96
CA GLY A 506 23.96 5.80 -3.25
C GLY A 506 25.29 5.83 -4.00
N ALA A 507 26.37 6.23 -3.35
CA ALA A 507 27.71 6.22 -3.95
C ALA A 507 28.14 4.81 -4.35
N SER A 508 27.99 3.85 -3.43
CA SER A 508 28.39 2.45 -3.64
C SER A 508 27.64 1.82 -4.81
N VAL A 509 26.32 2.07 -4.97
CA VAL A 509 25.55 1.49 -6.06
C VAL A 509 25.89 2.13 -7.41
N VAL A 510 26.16 3.43 -7.48
CA VAL A 510 26.59 4.10 -8.72
C VAL A 510 27.95 3.56 -9.16
N GLU A 511 28.89 3.43 -8.23
CA GLU A 511 30.21 2.84 -8.50
C GLU A 511 30.08 1.37 -8.95
N ALA A 512 29.27 0.56 -8.28
CA ALA A 512 29.04 -0.82 -8.67
C ALA A 512 28.40 -0.94 -10.08
N ILE A 513 27.45 -0.05 -10.41
CA ILE A 513 26.88 0.02 -11.76
C ILE A 513 28.00 0.35 -12.76
N SER A 514 28.91 1.28 -12.46
CA SER A 514 30.01 1.64 -13.37
C SER A 514 30.90 0.46 -13.71
N GLN A 515 31.12 -0.44 -12.76
CA GLN A 515 31.99 -1.61 -12.89
C GLN A 515 31.28 -2.86 -13.43
N GLU A 516 29.94 -2.95 -13.34
CA GLU A 516 29.19 -4.15 -13.75
C GLU A 516 29.13 -4.31 -15.27
N ASN A 517 29.77 -5.35 -15.77
CA ASN A 517 29.80 -5.66 -17.20
C ASN A 517 29.47 -7.14 -17.49
N GLY A 518 29.26 -7.95 -16.48
CA GLY A 518 29.14 -9.41 -16.58
C GLY A 518 27.76 -9.97 -16.28
N SER A 519 27.04 -9.39 -15.30
CA SER A 519 25.78 -9.94 -14.81
C SER A 519 24.60 -8.99 -15.04
N VAL A 520 23.68 -9.38 -15.93
CA VAL A 520 22.40 -8.68 -16.14
C VAL A 520 21.59 -8.65 -14.85
N GLU A 521 21.56 -9.74 -14.10
CA GLU A 521 20.80 -9.86 -12.86
C GLU A 521 21.33 -8.90 -11.75
N ALA A 522 22.66 -8.80 -11.63
CA ALA A 522 23.27 -7.84 -10.70
C ALA A 522 22.93 -6.40 -11.11
N LEU A 523 23.07 -6.06 -12.39
CA LEU A 523 22.72 -4.74 -12.91
C LEU A 523 21.26 -4.40 -12.66
N GLN A 524 20.33 -5.32 -12.92
CA GLN A 524 18.89 -5.13 -12.66
C GLN A 524 18.62 -4.86 -11.17
N GLY A 525 19.27 -5.60 -10.28
CA GLY A 525 19.19 -5.40 -8.83
C GLY A 525 19.68 -4.01 -8.43
N MET A 526 20.86 -3.61 -8.92
CA MET A 526 21.47 -2.31 -8.65
C MET A 526 20.61 -1.15 -9.16
N LEU A 527 20.12 -1.22 -10.41
CA LEU A 527 19.24 -0.20 -10.98
C LEU A 527 17.89 -0.11 -10.25
N SER A 528 17.31 -1.24 -9.87
CA SER A 528 16.07 -1.26 -9.08
C SER A 528 16.29 -0.64 -7.70
N ALA A 529 17.40 -0.95 -7.04
CA ALA A 529 17.76 -0.40 -5.74
C ALA A 529 17.97 1.11 -5.81
N LEU A 530 18.80 1.59 -6.76
CA LEU A 530 19.04 3.02 -6.98
C LEU A 530 17.73 3.76 -7.29
N GLY A 531 16.89 3.18 -8.16
CA GLY A 531 15.61 3.76 -8.51
C GLY A 531 14.68 3.92 -7.31
N HIS A 532 14.55 2.91 -6.44
CA HIS A 532 13.75 3.01 -5.22
C HIS A 532 14.36 3.94 -4.16
N LEU A 533 15.69 4.00 -4.06
CA LEU A 533 16.38 4.90 -3.15
C LEU A 533 16.11 6.37 -3.51
N PHE A 534 16.13 6.69 -4.80
CA PHE A 534 16.02 8.06 -5.29
C PHE A 534 14.58 8.50 -5.66
N TYR A 535 13.67 7.58 -6.07
CA TYR A 535 12.31 7.95 -6.45
C TYR A 535 11.55 8.61 -5.29
N GLY A 536 11.11 9.86 -5.49
CA GLY A 536 10.45 10.68 -4.46
C GLY A 536 11.41 11.25 -3.42
N ALA A 537 12.74 11.22 -3.65
CA ALA A 537 13.71 11.90 -2.79
C ALA A 537 13.70 13.41 -3.01
N ASP A 538 14.10 14.16 -1.99
CA ASP A 538 14.28 15.60 -2.10
C ASP A 538 15.29 15.93 -3.20
N LEU A 539 14.88 16.75 -4.17
CA LEU A 539 15.72 17.15 -5.31
C LEU A 539 16.81 18.14 -4.94
N GLU A 540 16.65 18.85 -3.82
CA GLU A 540 17.66 19.74 -3.25
C GLU A 540 18.48 19.06 -2.15
N GLY A 541 18.13 17.82 -1.77
CA GLY A 541 18.79 17.05 -0.73
C GLY A 541 20.18 16.52 -1.14
N GLU A 542 20.93 16.05 -0.16
CA GLU A 542 22.33 15.61 -0.35
C GLU A 542 22.44 14.40 -1.29
N LEU A 543 21.47 13.46 -1.27
CA LEU A 543 21.47 12.32 -2.20
C LEU A 543 21.37 12.80 -3.65
N ALA A 544 20.50 13.77 -3.95
CA ALA A 544 20.36 14.33 -5.30
C ALA A 544 21.64 15.07 -5.71
N GLY A 545 22.25 15.83 -4.78
CA GLY A 545 23.54 16.48 -4.98
C GLY A 545 24.66 15.49 -5.29
N LEU A 546 24.74 14.38 -4.55
CA LEU A 546 25.68 13.29 -4.79
C LEU A 546 25.51 12.68 -6.19
N LEU A 547 24.27 12.33 -6.56
CA LEU A 547 24.00 11.71 -7.86
C LEU A 547 24.35 12.62 -9.05
N ARG A 548 24.18 13.94 -8.90
CA ARG A 548 24.66 14.94 -9.87
C ARG A 548 26.19 14.97 -9.91
N ALA A 549 26.85 15.01 -8.76
CA ALA A 549 28.30 15.08 -8.65
C ALA A 549 29.01 13.85 -9.24
N LEU A 550 28.42 12.68 -9.10
CA LEU A 550 28.91 11.41 -9.66
C LEU A 550 28.55 11.20 -11.15
N ASP A 551 27.85 12.13 -11.77
CA ASP A 551 27.29 11.97 -13.12
C ASP A 551 26.59 10.61 -13.30
N ALA A 552 25.71 10.29 -12.35
CA ALA A 552 25.04 9.01 -12.28
C ALA A 552 24.18 8.72 -13.53
N GLU A 553 23.62 9.77 -14.16
CA GLU A 553 22.89 9.65 -15.44
C GLU A 553 23.77 9.02 -16.53
N SER A 554 24.94 9.61 -16.79
CA SER A 554 25.86 9.12 -17.82
C SER A 554 26.39 7.73 -17.49
N THR A 555 26.68 7.47 -16.22
CA THR A 555 27.11 6.15 -15.74
C THR A 555 26.08 5.06 -16.06
N VAL A 556 24.82 5.30 -15.72
CA VAL A 556 23.72 4.35 -15.98
C VAL A 556 23.49 4.20 -17.49
N LEU A 557 23.41 5.31 -18.24
CA LEU A 557 23.17 5.27 -19.69
C LEU A 557 24.29 4.58 -20.45
N GLY A 558 25.54 4.68 -19.97
CA GLY A 558 26.70 3.97 -20.54
C GLY A 558 26.51 2.45 -20.57
N LYS A 559 25.70 1.88 -19.66
CA LYS A 559 25.40 0.45 -19.63
C LYS A 559 24.56 -0.04 -20.80
N LYS A 560 23.95 0.87 -21.56
CA LYS A 560 23.21 0.51 -22.78
C LYS A 560 24.08 -0.14 -23.86
N THR A 561 25.37 0.13 -23.87
CA THR A 561 26.32 -0.50 -24.78
C THR A 561 26.56 -1.97 -24.44
N THR A 562 26.67 -2.28 -23.16
CA THR A 562 26.94 -3.66 -22.67
C THR A 562 25.62 -4.46 -22.52
N PHE A 563 24.53 -3.80 -22.12
CA PHE A 563 23.23 -4.43 -21.87
C PHE A 563 22.11 -3.74 -22.68
N PRO A 564 22.08 -3.86 -24.01
CA PRO A 564 21.20 -3.07 -24.90
C PRO A 564 19.70 -3.37 -24.69
N ASN A 565 19.37 -4.57 -24.19
CA ASN A 565 17.98 -5.02 -23.97
C ASN A 565 17.45 -4.71 -22.56
N GLU A 566 18.29 -4.14 -21.68
CA GLU A 566 17.88 -3.84 -20.31
C GLU A 566 17.07 -2.53 -20.25
N LYS A 567 15.78 -2.67 -19.96
CA LYS A 567 14.82 -1.54 -19.93
C LYS A 567 15.06 -0.58 -18.76
N LEU A 568 15.51 -1.10 -17.62
CA LEU A 568 15.78 -0.30 -16.42
C LEU A 568 16.87 0.74 -16.65
N VAL A 569 17.83 0.48 -17.57
CA VAL A 569 18.84 1.48 -17.95
C VAL A 569 18.20 2.75 -18.49
N SER A 570 17.14 2.63 -19.30
CA SER A 570 16.44 3.80 -19.85
C SER A 570 15.51 4.44 -18.80
N GLU A 571 14.81 3.63 -17.99
CA GLU A 571 13.93 4.16 -16.94
C GLU A 571 14.72 4.90 -15.85
N VAL A 572 15.79 4.30 -15.34
CA VAL A 572 16.60 4.90 -14.29
C VAL A 572 17.51 6.00 -14.85
N GLY A 573 18.21 5.73 -15.96
CA GLY A 573 19.16 6.70 -16.54
C GLY A 573 18.46 7.89 -17.17
N ALA A 574 17.62 7.67 -18.20
CA ALA A 574 17.05 8.78 -18.96
C ALA A 574 15.87 9.47 -18.27
N GLU A 575 14.98 8.69 -17.65
CA GLU A 575 13.79 9.27 -17.03
C GLU A 575 14.08 9.76 -15.60
N LEU A 576 14.51 8.87 -14.70
CA LEU A 576 14.64 9.22 -13.28
C LEU A 576 15.85 10.12 -13.00
N LEU A 577 17.04 9.75 -13.48
CA LEU A 577 18.28 10.53 -13.29
C LEU A 577 18.41 11.67 -14.31
N GLY A 578 18.00 11.44 -15.55
CA GLY A 578 18.07 12.48 -16.59
C GLY A 578 17.05 13.59 -16.40
N LYS A 579 15.74 13.27 -16.49
CA LYS A 579 14.68 14.25 -16.31
C LYS A 579 14.43 14.57 -14.85
N GLY A 580 14.39 13.56 -13.98
CA GLY A 580 14.03 13.71 -12.58
C GLY A 580 15.00 14.56 -11.77
N LEU A 581 16.33 14.44 -11.98
CA LEU A 581 17.33 15.27 -11.32
C LEU A 581 17.39 16.72 -11.83
N ARG A 582 16.89 16.98 -13.06
CA ARG A 582 16.94 18.30 -13.70
C ARG A 582 15.67 19.11 -13.48
N MET A 583 14.61 18.50 -12.93
CA MET A 583 13.39 19.24 -12.60
C MET A 583 13.67 20.20 -11.44
N PRO A 584 13.25 21.48 -11.59
CA PRO A 584 13.40 22.46 -10.51
C PRO A 584 12.44 22.18 -9.35
#